data_3e6adfbb3bcfbd47fa780a527c90c06d
#
_entry.id   3e6adfbb3bcfbd47fa780a527c90c06d
#
_cell.length_a   1.000
_cell.length_b   1.000
_cell.length_c   1.000
_cell.angle_alpha   90.00
_cell.angle_beta   90.00
_cell.angle_gamma   90.00
#
_symmetry.space_group_name_H-M   'P 1'
#
loop_
_entity.id
_entity.type
_entity.pdbx_description
1 polymer ?
#
loop_
_entity_poly.entity_id
_entity_poly.type
_entity_poly.pdbx_seq_one_letter_code
_entity_poly.pdbx_strand_id
1 'polypeptide(L)'
;MLKSNVSYSTDKDSFTAGKACAEKAVVDLIETKVAFVFSSVKYNQNKLLEGAKSVLGTAPIIGCTSSGAIIVPAGVVSSESGFAGMLAIGDDETAVGVAGSERGKNPRETGKKVAKEAMAKVGTDKAPAYVYMIASPGEEEEYVKGIEDVVGCVP
;
A
#
# COMPACT_ATOMS: atom_id res chain seq x y z
N MET A 1 -18.53 7.62 -5.84
CA MET A 1 -18.63 7.19 -4.42
C MET A 1 -17.48 6.25 -4.10
N LEU A 2 -16.76 6.50 -2.99
CA LEU A 2 -15.66 5.67 -2.53
C LEU A 2 -16.13 4.24 -2.21
N LYS A 3 -15.47 3.25 -2.79
CA LYS A 3 -15.68 1.83 -2.52
C LYS A 3 -14.36 1.18 -2.12
N SER A 4 -14.43 0.15 -1.33
CA SER A 4 -13.26 -0.64 -0.96
C SER A 4 -13.63 -2.11 -0.78
N ASN A 5 -12.70 -2.99 -1.16
CA ASN A 5 -12.82 -4.41 -0.95
C ASN A 5 -11.56 -4.97 -0.30
N VAL A 6 -11.77 -5.96 0.56
CA VAL A 6 -10.71 -6.72 1.22
C VAL A 6 -10.68 -8.13 0.68
N SER A 7 -9.50 -8.63 0.42
CA SER A 7 -9.29 -10.00 -0.03
C SER A 7 -8.08 -10.63 0.67
N TYR A 8 -7.96 -11.94 0.56
CA TYR A 8 -6.77 -12.66 1.00
C TYR A 8 -6.56 -13.94 0.20
N SER A 9 -5.35 -14.48 0.27
CA SER A 9 -4.96 -15.76 -0.27
C SER A 9 -3.94 -16.45 0.63
N THR A 10 -3.98 -17.77 0.68
CA THR A 10 -2.99 -18.64 1.32
C THR A 10 -2.36 -19.60 0.31
N ASP A 11 -2.43 -19.28 -0.98
CA ASP A 11 -1.80 -20.08 -2.04
C ASP A 11 -0.28 -20.16 -1.80
N LYS A 12 0.29 -21.31 -2.10
CA LYS A 12 1.73 -21.56 -1.89
C LYS A 12 2.60 -20.82 -2.91
N ASP A 13 2.07 -20.62 -4.12
CA ASP A 13 2.75 -19.87 -5.17
C ASP A 13 2.55 -18.38 -4.98
N SER A 14 3.67 -17.64 -4.91
CA SER A 14 3.64 -16.19 -4.62
C SER A 14 2.92 -15.39 -5.69
N PHE A 15 3.12 -15.72 -6.97
CA PHE A 15 2.46 -15.04 -8.07
C PHE A 15 0.95 -15.27 -8.03
N THR A 16 0.55 -16.52 -7.87
CA THR A 16 -0.86 -16.93 -7.77
C THR A 16 -1.53 -16.27 -6.57
N ALA A 17 -0.84 -16.20 -5.41
CA ALA A 17 -1.35 -15.52 -4.22
C ALA A 17 -1.63 -14.04 -4.47
N GLY A 18 -0.68 -13.33 -5.09
CA GLY A 18 -0.82 -11.91 -5.42
C GLY A 18 -1.95 -11.66 -6.43
N LYS A 19 -2.01 -12.48 -7.49
CA LYS A 19 -3.06 -12.41 -8.50
C LYS A 19 -4.44 -12.66 -7.90
N ALA A 20 -4.61 -13.72 -7.11
CA ALA A 20 -5.88 -14.08 -6.49
C ALA A 20 -6.38 -13.00 -5.50
N CYS A 21 -5.46 -12.36 -4.75
CA CYS A 21 -5.82 -11.22 -3.92
C CYS A 21 -6.35 -10.07 -4.78
N ALA A 22 -5.64 -9.70 -5.84
CA ALA A 22 -6.03 -8.59 -6.69
C ALA A 22 -7.38 -8.85 -7.40
N GLU A 23 -7.58 -10.03 -7.99
CA GLU A 23 -8.83 -10.39 -8.66
C GLU A 23 -10.05 -10.24 -7.76
N LYS A 24 -9.94 -10.62 -6.50
CA LYS A 24 -11.02 -10.49 -5.52
C LYS A 24 -11.19 -9.06 -5.00
N ALA A 25 -10.09 -8.34 -4.84
CA ALA A 25 -10.12 -6.98 -4.27
C ALA A 25 -10.68 -5.95 -5.26
N VAL A 26 -10.57 -6.16 -6.57
CA VAL A 26 -11.07 -5.20 -7.57
C VAL A 26 -12.53 -5.42 -7.98
N VAL A 27 -13.19 -6.45 -7.46
CA VAL A 27 -14.60 -6.74 -7.79
C VAL A 27 -15.47 -5.52 -7.49
N ASP A 28 -16.32 -5.14 -8.45
CA ASP A 28 -17.23 -3.99 -8.37
C ASP A 28 -16.58 -2.61 -8.12
N LEU A 29 -15.26 -2.49 -8.26
CA LEU A 29 -14.57 -1.20 -8.30
C LEU A 29 -14.59 -0.67 -9.75
N ILE A 30 -14.98 0.60 -9.93
CA ILE A 30 -14.97 1.27 -11.24
C ILE A 30 -13.53 1.48 -11.69
N GLU A 31 -12.71 2.01 -10.80
CA GLU A 31 -11.28 2.25 -11.01
C GLU A 31 -10.55 2.06 -9.68
N THR A 32 -9.51 1.24 -9.67
CA THR A 32 -8.68 1.08 -8.48
C THR A 32 -7.71 2.25 -8.35
N LYS A 33 -7.84 3.04 -7.30
CA LYS A 33 -6.98 4.21 -7.02
C LYS A 33 -5.74 3.85 -6.24
N VAL A 34 -5.83 2.86 -5.36
CA VAL A 34 -4.70 2.33 -4.59
C VAL A 34 -5.02 0.94 -4.06
N ALA A 35 -3.99 0.10 -3.96
CA ALA A 35 -4.06 -1.18 -3.28
C ALA A 35 -3.04 -1.23 -2.13
N PHE A 36 -3.50 -1.64 -0.95
CA PHE A 36 -2.65 -1.92 0.21
C PHE A 36 -2.44 -3.43 0.28
N VAL A 37 -1.17 -3.86 0.31
CA VAL A 37 -0.81 -5.28 0.29
C VAL A 37 0.03 -5.62 1.51
N PHE A 38 -0.42 -6.61 2.27
CA PHE A 38 0.31 -7.16 3.41
C PHE A 38 0.54 -8.64 3.18
N SER A 39 1.77 -9.10 3.31
CA SER A 39 2.09 -10.49 2.99
C SER A 39 3.10 -11.12 3.93
N SER A 40 3.07 -12.43 3.99
CA SER A 40 4.07 -13.21 4.71
C SER A 40 5.48 -12.97 4.12
N VAL A 41 6.47 -12.89 5.00
CA VAL A 41 7.90 -12.88 4.63
C VAL A 41 8.34 -14.13 3.87
N LYS A 42 7.54 -15.20 3.92
CA LYS A 42 7.83 -16.47 3.22
C LYS A 42 7.65 -16.39 1.71
N TYR A 43 6.87 -15.43 1.22
CA TYR A 43 6.67 -15.24 -0.21
C TYR A 43 7.88 -14.57 -0.89
N ASN A 44 8.09 -14.90 -2.14
CA ASN A 44 8.87 -14.07 -3.03
C ASN A 44 8.07 -12.79 -3.34
N GLN A 45 8.47 -11.67 -2.75
CA GLN A 45 7.73 -10.41 -2.82
C GLN A 45 7.63 -9.88 -4.27
N ASN A 46 8.68 -10.06 -5.08
CA ASN A 46 8.64 -9.64 -6.48
C ASN A 46 7.59 -10.43 -7.26
N LYS A 47 7.52 -11.75 -7.08
CA LYS A 47 6.51 -12.60 -7.72
C LYS A 47 5.10 -12.29 -7.25
N LEU A 48 4.92 -12.02 -5.95
CA LEU A 48 3.63 -11.60 -5.41
C LEU A 48 3.16 -10.29 -6.05
N LEU A 49 4.05 -9.29 -6.15
CA LEU A 49 3.74 -8.02 -6.79
C LEU A 49 3.51 -8.14 -8.30
N GLU A 50 4.27 -9.01 -9.01
CA GLU A 50 4.01 -9.32 -10.42
C GLU A 50 2.59 -9.89 -10.60
N GLY A 51 2.19 -10.83 -9.74
CA GLY A 51 0.84 -11.39 -9.74
C GLY A 51 -0.23 -10.34 -9.50
N ALA A 52 -0.06 -9.49 -8.48
CA ALA A 52 -0.98 -8.40 -8.18
C ALA A 52 -1.09 -7.39 -9.34
N LYS A 53 0.05 -6.97 -9.89
CA LYS A 53 0.11 -6.02 -11.01
C LYS A 53 -0.51 -6.55 -12.31
N SER A 54 -0.51 -7.87 -12.52
CA SER A 54 -1.18 -8.47 -13.69
C SER A 54 -2.68 -8.19 -13.74
N VAL A 55 -3.28 -7.85 -12.59
CA VAL A 55 -4.70 -7.50 -12.45
C VAL A 55 -4.89 -6.00 -12.24
N LEU A 56 -4.11 -5.41 -11.35
CA LEU A 56 -4.21 -3.98 -10.97
C LEU A 56 -3.71 -3.02 -12.06
N GLY A 57 -2.94 -3.51 -13.03
CA GLY A 57 -2.36 -2.67 -14.06
C GLY A 57 -1.43 -1.60 -13.50
N THR A 58 -1.77 -0.34 -13.73
CA THR A 58 -1.00 0.83 -13.29
C THR A 58 -1.40 1.37 -11.92
N ALA A 59 -2.42 0.79 -11.28
CA ALA A 59 -2.85 1.24 -9.96
C ALA A 59 -1.70 1.13 -8.94
N PRO A 60 -1.45 2.17 -8.14
CA PRO A 60 -0.35 2.17 -7.18
C PRO A 60 -0.58 1.15 -6.07
N ILE A 61 0.52 0.52 -5.65
CA ILE A 61 0.53 -0.45 -4.55
C ILE A 61 1.43 0.08 -3.45
N ILE A 62 0.96 0.00 -2.22
CA ILE A 62 1.74 0.25 -1.00
C ILE A 62 1.52 -0.90 -0.01
N GLY A 63 2.51 -1.23 0.78
CA GLY A 63 2.37 -2.31 1.76
C GLY A 63 3.67 -2.72 2.38
N CYS A 64 3.60 -3.74 3.20
CA CYS A 64 4.77 -4.32 3.85
C CYS A 64 4.58 -5.82 4.11
N THR A 65 5.63 -6.46 4.57
CA THR A 65 5.55 -7.84 5.05
C THR A 65 5.03 -7.90 6.47
N SER A 66 4.37 -9.01 6.80
CA SER A 66 3.93 -9.36 8.15
C SER A 66 4.58 -10.68 8.56
N SER A 67 5.07 -10.76 9.79
CA SER A 67 5.79 -11.93 10.29
C SER A 67 4.87 -13.07 10.75
N GLY A 68 3.67 -12.79 11.18
CA GLY A 68 2.79 -13.78 11.83
C GLY A 68 1.49 -14.04 11.09
N ALA A 69 0.68 -13.00 10.96
CA ALA A 69 -0.68 -13.10 10.42
C ALA A 69 -1.15 -11.75 9.90
N ILE A 70 -2.27 -11.75 9.19
CA ILE A 70 -3.06 -10.57 8.86
C ILE A 70 -4.46 -10.72 9.40
N ILE A 71 -5.12 -9.60 9.66
CA ILE A 71 -6.53 -9.56 10.08
C ILE A 71 -7.35 -9.07 8.90
N VAL A 72 -8.37 -9.81 8.56
CA VAL A 72 -9.34 -9.49 7.51
C VAL A 72 -10.76 -9.62 8.09
N PRO A 73 -11.82 -9.15 7.42
CA PRO A 73 -13.19 -9.30 7.92
C PRO A 73 -13.60 -10.74 8.27
N ALA A 74 -13.02 -11.72 7.60
CA ALA A 74 -13.24 -13.14 7.88
C ALA A 74 -12.48 -13.67 9.12
N GLY A 75 -11.62 -12.86 9.75
CA GLY A 75 -10.83 -13.22 10.93
C GLY A 75 -9.32 -13.14 10.71
N VAL A 76 -8.58 -13.90 11.50
CA VAL A 76 -7.11 -13.97 11.42
C VAL A 76 -6.71 -14.97 10.35
N VAL A 77 -5.88 -14.53 9.42
CA VAL A 77 -5.30 -15.36 8.35
C VAL A 77 -3.81 -15.55 8.57
N SER A 78 -3.42 -16.80 8.74
CA SER A 78 -2.02 -17.25 8.80
C SER A 78 -1.89 -18.58 8.07
N SER A 79 -0.70 -18.89 7.61
CA SER A 79 -0.40 -20.17 6.96
C SER A 79 1.10 -20.46 7.03
N GLU A 80 1.44 -21.72 7.20
CA GLU A 80 2.84 -22.17 7.14
C GLU A 80 3.48 -21.96 5.77
N SER A 81 2.69 -22.02 4.70
CA SER A 81 3.16 -21.78 3.33
C SER A 81 3.21 -20.32 2.93
N GLY A 82 2.66 -19.43 3.73
CA GLY A 82 2.55 -18.00 3.46
C GLY A 82 1.09 -17.55 3.36
N PHE A 83 0.89 -16.25 3.45
CA PHE A 83 -0.41 -15.58 3.30
C PHE A 83 -0.21 -14.20 2.67
N ALA A 84 -1.20 -13.72 1.98
CA ALA A 84 -1.29 -12.33 1.52
C ALA A 84 -2.70 -11.80 1.74
N GLY A 85 -2.81 -10.52 2.01
CA GLY A 85 -4.06 -9.77 2.03
C GLY A 85 -3.95 -8.48 1.25
N MET A 86 -5.06 -8.05 0.71
CA MET A 86 -5.15 -6.82 -0.06
C MET A 86 -6.41 -6.05 0.32
N LEU A 87 -6.27 -4.75 0.50
CA LEU A 87 -7.36 -3.78 0.50
C LEU A 87 -7.22 -2.93 -0.75
N ALA A 88 -8.17 -2.99 -1.66
CA ALA A 88 -8.25 -2.08 -2.79
C ALA A 88 -9.30 -1.00 -2.54
N ILE A 89 -8.94 0.23 -2.88
CA ILE A 89 -9.82 1.39 -2.80
C ILE A 89 -10.01 1.94 -4.20
N GLY A 90 -11.26 2.24 -4.56
CA GLY A 90 -11.59 2.76 -5.87
C GLY A 90 -12.78 3.69 -5.86
N ASP A 91 -12.71 4.70 -6.72
CA ASP A 91 -13.80 5.59 -7.12
C ASP A 91 -13.41 6.36 -8.38
N ASP A 92 -14.22 7.33 -8.76
CA ASP A 92 -14.00 8.20 -9.91
C ASP A 92 -13.44 9.59 -9.56
N GLU A 93 -13.39 9.96 -8.27
CA GLU A 93 -13.06 11.31 -7.81
C GLU A 93 -11.76 11.40 -7.02
N THR A 94 -11.38 10.33 -6.29
CA THR A 94 -10.21 10.35 -5.40
C THR A 94 -8.90 10.32 -6.20
N ALA A 95 -8.01 11.26 -5.90
CA ALA A 95 -6.66 11.27 -6.42
C ALA A 95 -5.69 10.72 -5.36
N VAL A 96 -4.80 9.82 -5.77
CA VAL A 96 -3.84 9.16 -4.88
C VAL A 96 -2.43 9.27 -5.45
N GLY A 97 -1.48 9.73 -4.64
CA GLY A 97 -0.07 9.70 -4.94
C GLY A 97 0.66 8.73 -4.01
N VAL A 98 1.46 7.84 -4.57
CA VAL A 98 2.28 6.89 -3.80
C VAL A 98 3.74 7.07 -4.15
N ALA A 99 4.58 7.22 -3.14
CA ALA A 99 6.02 7.30 -3.29
C ALA A 99 6.73 6.45 -2.23
N GLY A 100 7.95 6.09 -2.49
CA GLY A 100 8.80 5.35 -1.56
C GLY A 100 10.26 5.67 -1.75
N SER A 101 11.05 5.53 -0.71
CA SER A 101 12.49 5.74 -0.73
C SER A 101 13.16 4.75 0.20
N GLU A 102 14.42 4.45 -0.08
CA GLU A 102 15.28 3.80 0.90
C GLU A 102 15.47 4.71 2.13
N ARG A 103 15.74 4.09 3.26
CA ARG A 103 16.10 4.80 4.49
C ARG A 103 17.34 5.65 4.24
N GLY A 104 17.18 6.97 4.26
CA GLY A 104 18.29 7.91 4.16
C GLY A 104 19.01 8.11 5.49
N LYS A 105 20.10 8.88 5.47
CA LYS A 105 20.81 9.28 6.70
C LYS A 105 20.07 10.36 7.51
N ASN A 106 19.15 11.07 6.86
CA ASN A 106 18.33 12.12 7.47
C ASN A 106 16.85 11.78 7.27
N PRO A 107 16.17 11.25 8.29
CA PRO A 107 14.77 10.81 8.18
C PRO A 107 13.81 11.94 7.77
N ARG A 108 14.03 13.17 8.31
CA ARG A 108 13.18 14.31 7.98
C ARG A 108 13.28 14.71 6.50
N GLU A 109 14.50 14.74 5.95
CA GLU A 109 14.67 15.02 4.52
C GLU A 109 14.14 13.89 3.64
N THR A 110 14.23 12.64 4.10
CA THR A 110 13.61 11.51 3.42
C THR A 110 12.08 11.66 3.40
N GLY A 111 11.47 12.04 4.52
CA GLY A 111 10.03 12.32 4.60
C GLY A 111 9.60 13.43 3.66
N LYS A 112 10.34 14.56 3.61
CA LYS A 112 10.11 15.66 2.64
C LYS A 112 10.17 15.18 1.19
N LYS A 113 11.20 14.42 0.86
CA LYS A 113 11.38 13.90 -0.50
C LYS A 113 10.19 13.04 -0.93
N VAL A 114 9.82 12.06 -0.09
CA VAL A 114 8.72 11.14 -0.38
C VAL A 114 7.39 11.89 -0.50
N ALA A 115 7.13 12.86 0.39
CA ALA A 115 5.92 13.68 0.32
C ALA A 115 5.85 14.48 -0.98
N LYS A 116 6.94 15.15 -1.39
CA LYS A 116 6.99 15.89 -2.66
C LYS A 116 6.75 14.99 -3.87
N GLU A 117 7.37 13.80 -3.89
CA GLU A 117 7.18 12.84 -4.98
C GLU A 117 5.74 12.31 -5.04
N ALA A 118 5.10 12.05 -3.89
CA ALA A 118 3.71 11.63 -3.83
C ALA A 118 2.78 12.76 -4.33
N MET A 119 2.97 13.99 -3.85
CA MET A 119 2.18 15.15 -4.28
C MET A 119 2.32 15.42 -5.78
N ALA A 120 3.50 15.31 -6.34
CA ALA A 120 3.72 15.47 -7.78
C ALA A 120 2.92 14.46 -8.62
N LYS A 121 2.69 13.24 -8.10
CA LYS A 121 1.89 12.22 -8.77
C LYS A 121 0.38 12.48 -8.68
N VAL A 122 -0.06 13.18 -7.65
CA VAL A 122 -1.46 13.61 -7.51
C VAL A 122 -1.81 14.71 -8.51
N GLY A 123 -0.85 15.57 -8.85
CA GLY A 123 -1.04 16.66 -9.80
C GLY A 123 -1.86 17.82 -9.26
N THR A 124 -1.88 18.05 -7.95
CA THR A 124 -2.55 19.18 -7.29
C THR A 124 -1.69 19.74 -6.17
N ASP A 125 -1.79 21.04 -5.95
CA ASP A 125 -1.15 21.74 -4.82
C ASP A 125 -2.01 21.76 -3.55
N LYS A 126 -3.21 21.18 -3.59
CA LYS A 126 -4.07 21.08 -2.40
C LYS A 126 -3.47 20.08 -1.42
N ALA A 127 -3.48 20.45 -0.14
CA ALA A 127 -3.10 19.50 0.93
C ALA A 127 -3.96 18.23 0.84
N PRO A 128 -3.36 17.05 1.07
CA PRO A 128 -4.11 15.80 1.07
C PRO A 128 -5.08 15.76 2.25
N ALA A 129 -6.21 15.09 2.09
CA ALA A 129 -7.14 14.85 3.19
C ALA A 129 -6.61 13.82 4.18
N TYR A 130 -5.69 12.96 3.74
CA TYR A 130 -5.13 11.88 4.54
C TYR A 130 -3.75 11.46 4.02
N VAL A 131 -2.85 11.11 4.93
CA VAL A 131 -1.53 10.53 4.63
C VAL A 131 -1.40 9.18 5.32
N TYR A 132 -1.05 8.15 4.56
CA TYR A 132 -0.71 6.84 5.07
C TYR A 132 0.79 6.57 4.89
N MET A 133 1.48 6.28 5.99
CA MET A 133 2.93 6.05 6.00
C MET A 133 3.25 4.63 6.49
N ILE A 134 4.17 3.98 5.80
CA ILE A 134 4.88 2.80 6.29
C ILE A 134 6.35 3.17 6.35
N ALA A 135 6.94 3.11 7.52
CA ALA A 135 8.33 3.51 7.75
C ALA A 135 9.13 2.44 8.49
N SER A 136 10.44 2.52 8.39
CA SER A 136 11.34 1.76 9.27
C SER A 136 11.18 2.23 10.70
N PRO A 137 11.17 1.33 11.69
CA PRO A 137 10.95 1.69 13.07
C PRO A 137 12.09 2.54 13.67
N GLY A 138 11.73 3.40 14.62
CA GLY A 138 12.64 4.16 15.47
C GLY A 138 12.89 5.61 15.06
N GLU A 139 12.37 6.06 13.91
CA GLU A 139 12.56 7.43 13.40
C GLU A 139 11.27 8.01 12.82
N GLU A 140 10.13 7.42 13.16
CA GLU A 140 8.82 7.73 12.59
C GLU A 140 8.44 9.20 12.75
N GLU A 141 8.72 9.78 13.94
CA GLU A 141 8.44 11.19 14.20
C GLU A 141 9.17 12.14 13.25
N GLU A 142 10.42 11.82 12.92
CA GLU A 142 11.20 12.66 11.99
C GLU A 142 10.69 12.52 10.55
N TYR A 143 10.27 11.33 10.13
CA TYR A 143 9.59 11.17 8.83
C TYR A 143 8.29 11.97 8.79
N VAL A 144 7.46 11.90 9.84
CA VAL A 144 6.20 12.67 9.94
C VAL A 144 6.48 14.16 9.85
N LYS A 145 7.43 14.70 10.63
CA LYS A 145 7.84 16.12 10.54
C LYS A 145 8.26 16.51 9.12
N GLY A 146 8.99 15.63 8.44
CA GLY A 146 9.38 15.85 7.05
C GLY A 146 8.19 15.90 6.09
N ILE A 147 7.20 15.06 6.28
CA ILE A 147 5.96 15.06 5.51
C ILE A 147 5.17 16.35 5.80
N GLU A 148 5.01 16.73 7.08
CA GLU A 148 4.33 17.97 7.50
C GLU A 148 4.98 19.23 6.94
N ASP A 149 6.32 19.27 6.80
CA ASP A 149 7.03 20.38 6.15
C ASP A 149 6.59 20.61 4.69
N VAL A 150 5.97 19.61 4.05
CA VAL A 150 5.52 19.67 2.65
C VAL A 150 4.02 19.87 2.54
N VAL A 151 3.23 19.10 3.29
CA VAL A 151 1.76 19.05 3.13
C VAL A 151 1.01 19.74 4.27
N GLY A 152 1.71 20.21 5.30
CA GLY A 152 1.10 20.72 6.51
C GLY A 152 0.63 19.60 7.45
N CYS A 153 -0.03 19.99 8.54
CA CYS A 153 -0.60 19.04 9.48
C CYS A 153 -1.88 18.43 8.90
N VAL A 154 -1.83 17.16 8.57
CA VAL A 154 -2.95 16.36 8.02
C VAL A 154 -3.06 15.03 8.78
N PRO A 155 -4.25 14.41 8.84
CA PRO A 155 -4.44 13.10 9.43
C PRO A 155 -3.60 12.00 8.79
#